data_a0e0a97fc0804e6ad5f5917e63493c73
#
_entry.id   a0e0a97fc0804e6ad5f5917e63493c73
#
_cell.length_a   1.000
_cell.length_b   1.000
_cell.length_c   1.000
_cell.angle_alpha   90.00
_cell.angle_beta   90.00
_cell.angle_gamma   90.00
#
_symmetry.space_group_name_H-M   'P 1'
#
loop_
_entity.id
_entity.type
_entity.pdbx_description
1 polymer ?
#
loop_
_entity_poly.entity_id
_entity_poly.type
_entity_poly.pdbx_seq_one_letter_code
_entity_poly.pdbx_strand_id
1 'polypeptide(L)'
;MRDYFWGSKEEEIVEPLSIHDTTRETIGHASTDNNVVETSHNRIYFYSGVTRPKILKLNRNIFNLNISMLSKTGPLEYEPPPIKLHINSYGGSVFAGLAAVDYIKNSKVPVHTIIDGCAASAATLMSCVAERRYMHKNACMLVHQLSGMMWGKFQEMQDDMENSEMLMEKIKNIYRQHTKIPKKELDNILKHDLWWEAEKCLEYGLVDELI
;
A
#
# COMPACT_ATOMS: atom_id res chain seq x y z
N MET A 1 -6.26 13.30 -17.05
CA MET A 1 -6.70 12.44 -15.94
C MET A 1 -5.76 12.70 -14.79
N ARG A 2 -6.25 13.24 -13.68
CA ARG A 2 -5.40 13.63 -12.54
C ARG A 2 -5.21 12.42 -11.64
N ASP A 3 -3.96 12.15 -11.22
CA ASP A 3 -3.67 11.12 -10.23
C ASP A 3 -3.76 11.74 -8.83
N TYR A 4 -4.54 11.12 -7.97
CA TYR A 4 -4.62 11.47 -6.56
C TYR A 4 -3.54 10.68 -5.82
N PHE A 5 -2.61 11.40 -5.19
CA PHE A 5 -1.54 10.81 -4.39
C PHE A 5 -1.88 10.94 -2.91
N TRP A 6 -1.55 9.92 -2.18
CA TRP A 6 -1.63 9.90 -0.73
C TRP A 6 -0.22 9.71 -0.18
N GLY A 7 0.28 10.71 0.51
CA GLY A 7 1.63 10.74 1.06
C GLY A 7 2.41 12.01 0.66
N SER A 8 3.45 12.31 1.40
CA SER A 8 4.35 13.43 1.14
C SER A 8 4.97 13.33 -0.25
N LYS A 9 5.13 14.47 -0.92
CA LYS A 9 5.92 14.58 -2.14
C LYS A 9 7.28 13.90 -1.90
N GLU A 10 7.65 12.92 -2.75
CA GLU A 10 9.06 12.71 -3.01
C GLU A 10 9.53 14.01 -3.66
N GLU A 11 10.32 14.79 -2.94
CA GLU A 11 11.07 15.88 -3.54
C GLU A 11 11.97 15.25 -4.59
N GLU A 12 11.70 15.51 -5.88
CA GLU A 12 12.72 15.41 -6.90
C GLU A 12 13.84 16.34 -6.43
N ILE A 13 14.90 15.75 -5.92
CA ILE A 13 16.15 16.47 -5.71
C ILE A 13 16.64 16.82 -7.10
N VAL A 14 16.31 18.03 -7.54
CA VAL A 14 16.92 18.65 -8.71
C VAL A 14 18.35 18.99 -8.29
N GLU A 15 19.29 18.10 -8.62
CA GLU A 15 20.71 18.43 -8.47
C GLU A 15 21.03 19.68 -9.30
N PRO A 16 21.74 20.67 -8.74
CA PRO A 16 22.13 21.85 -9.52
C PRO A 16 23.06 21.40 -10.62
N LEU A 17 22.75 21.81 -11.87
CA LEU A 17 23.57 21.62 -13.03
C LEU A 17 24.98 22.16 -12.78
N SER A 18 25.94 21.28 -12.51
CA SER A 18 27.35 21.60 -12.59
C SER A 18 27.82 21.53 -14.04
N ILE A 19 28.14 22.69 -14.60
CA ILE A 19 28.83 22.82 -15.90
C ILE A 19 30.29 22.42 -15.70
N HIS A 20 30.78 21.53 -16.52
CA HIS A 20 32.11 20.98 -16.77
C HIS A 20 32.36 19.55 -16.24
N ASP A 21 32.26 18.57 -17.11
CA ASP A 21 33.42 17.90 -17.72
C ASP A 21 32.98 16.95 -18.85
N THR A 22 33.51 17.17 -20.03
CA THR A 22 33.44 16.28 -21.18
C THR A 22 34.53 15.23 -21.04
N THR A 23 34.15 13.98 -21.13
CA THR A 23 34.94 12.73 -21.23
C THR A 23 34.87 11.84 -19.99
N ARG A 24 33.82 11.02 -19.94
CA ARG A 24 33.94 9.69 -19.35
C ARG A 24 32.86 8.76 -19.94
N GLU A 25 33.35 7.62 -20.37
CA GLU A 25 32.59 6.52 -20.96
C GLU A 25 31.33 6.17 -20.17
N THR A 26 30.23 6.01 -20.89
CA THR A 26 28.95 5.50 -20.41
C THR A 26 29.08 4.07 -19.87
N ILE A 27 29.50 3.94 -18.62
CA ILE A 27 29.17 2.76 -17.83
C ILE A 27 27.68 2.94 -17.48
N GLY A 28 26.82 2.11 -18.07
CA GLY A 28 25.41 2.13 -17.80
C GLY A 28 25.16 2.04 -16.30
N HIS A 29 24.72 3.13 -15.69
CA HIS A 29 24.09 3.08 -14.38
C HIS A 29 22.81 2.30 -14.58
N ALA A 30 22.84 1.01 -14.26
CA ALA A 30 21.64 0.31 -13.90
C ALA A 30 21.00 1.15 -12.79
N SER A 31 19.89 1.81 -13.07
CA SER A 31 19.05 2.43 -12.07
C SER A 31 18.73 1.30 -11.07
N THR A 32 19.37 1.34 -9.92
CA THR A 32 19.02 0.47 -8.80
C THR A 32 17.66 0.97 -8.34
N ASP A 33 16.59 0.49 -9.02
CA ASP A 33 15.22 0.66 -8.57
C ASP A 33 15.11 -0.09 -7.24
N ASN A 34 15.40 0.61 -6.13
CA ASN A 34 15.33 0.09 -4.76
C ASN A 34 13.89 -0.33 -4.39
N ASN A 35 12.94 -0.15 -5.29
CA ASN A 35 11.55 -0.51 -5.15
C ASN A 35 11.31 -1.95 -5.62
N VAL A 36 11.16 -2.87 -4.69
CA VAL A 36 11.07 -4.31 -4.95
C VAL A 36 9.65 -4.83 -4.79
N VAL A 37 9.18 -5.60 -5.78
CA VAL A 37 8.02 -6.49 -5.62
C VAL A 37 8.45 -7.87 -6.08
N GLU A 38 8.74 -8.75 -5.13
CA GLU A 38 9.30 -10.08 -5.38
C GLU A 38 8.45 -11.18 -4.77
N THR A 39 8.59 -12.38 -5.33
CA THR A 39 7.88 -13.56 -4.83
C THR A 39 8.87 -14.67 -4.52
N SER A 40 8.73 -15.26 -3.33
CA SER A 40 9.48 -16.44 -2.91
C SER A 40 8.54 -17.44 -2.23
N HIS A 41 8.37 -18.60 -2.82
CA HIS A 41 7.42 -19.64 -2.35
C HIS A 41 5.98 -19.06 -2.27
N ASN A 42 5.36 -19.05 -1.08
CA ASN A 42 4.06 -18.45 -0.81
C ASN A 42 4.15 -17.02 -0.26
N ARG A 43 5.31 -16.35 -0.39
CA ARG A 43 5.56 -15.00 0.12
C ARG A 43 5.69 -14.02 -1.04
N ILE A 44 5.08 -12.84 -0.88
CA ILE A 44 5.27 -11.69 -1.75
C ILE A 44 5.86 -10.58 -0.89
N TYR A 45 6.97 -9.99 -1.32
CA TYR A 45 7.61 -8.84 -0.67
C TYR A 45 7.27 -7.60 -1.46
N PHE A 46 6.46 -6.71 -0.88
CA PHE A 46 6.10 -5.42 -1.44
C PHE A 46 6.87 -4.31 -0.71
N TYR A 47 8.09 -4.06 -1.17
CA TYR A 47 9.00 -3.04 -0.66
C TYR A 47 9.08 -1.90 -1.67
N SER A 48 7.99 -1.15 -1.80
CA SER A 48 7.83 -0.21 -2.91
C SER A 48 6.75 0.83 -2.61
N GLY A 49 6.77 1.95 -3.33
CA GLY A 49 5.63 2.84 -3.41
C GLY A 49 4.42 2.19 -4.06
N VAL A 50 3.23 2.60 -3.64
CA VAL A 50 1.95 2.15 -4.21
C VAL A 50 1.72 2.86 -5.53
N THR A 51 2.23 2.28 -6.61
CA THR A 51 2.09 2.78 -7.98
C THR A 51 1.37 1.78 -8.87
N ARG A 52 0.76 2.25 -9.96
CA ARG A 52 0.06 1.36 -10.91
C ARG A 52 0.91 0.18 -11.40
N PRO A 53 2.19 0.37 -11.84
CA PRO A 53 3.02 -0.75 -12.27
C PRO A 53 3.33 -1.74 -11.16
N LYS A 54 3.64 -1.25 -9.94
CA LYS A 54 3.98 -2.12 -8.80
C LYS A 54 2.75 -2.89 -8.30
N ILE A 55 1.58 -2.27 -8.28
CA ILE A 55 0.33 -2.97 -7.94
C ILE A 55 -0.09 -3.97 -9.02
N LEU A 56 0.11 -3.66 -10.30
CA LEU A 56 -0.10 -4.66 -11.35
C LEU A 56 0.79 -5.89 -11.12
N LYS A 57 2.06 -5.69 -10.76
CA LYS A 57 2.99 -6.79 -10.43
C LYS A 57 2.52 -7.57 -9.20
N LEU A 58 2.11 -6.88 -8.13
CA LEU A 58 1.54 -7.51 -6.93
C LEU A 58 0.32 -8.38 -7.27
N ASN A 59 -0.64 -7.81 -7.98
CA ASN A 59 -1.89 -8.49 -8.33
C ASN A 59 -1.63 -9.73 -9.21
N ARG A 60 -0.69 -9.64 -10.17
CA ARG A 60 -0.24 -10.81 -10.96
C ARG A 60 0.41 -11.87 -10.10
N ASN A 61 1.21 -11.49 -9.11
CA ASN A 61 1.85 -12.44 -8.19
C ASN A 61 0.80 -13.16 -7.34
N ILE A 62 -0.19 -12.44 -6.79
CA ILE A 62 -1.33 -13.05 -6.07
C ILE A 62 -2.07 -14.02 -6.99
N PHE A 63 -2.40 -13.62 -8.22
CA PHE A 63 -3.09 -14.45 -9.19
C PHE A 63 -2.32 -15.74 -9.52
N ASN A 64 -1.01 -15.63 -9.81
CA ASN A 64 -0.15 -16.76 -10.14
C ASN A 64 -0.01 -17.72 -8.95
N LEU A 65 0.11 -17.20 -7.73
CA LEU A 65 0.14 -18.02 -6.53
C LEU A 65 -1.19 -18.75 -6.31
N ASN A 66 -2.32 -18.09 -6.52
CA ASN A 66 -3.63 -18.76 -6.47
C ASN A 66 -3.67 -19.97 -7.40
N ILE A 67 -3.30 -19.79 -8.68
CA ILE A 67 -3.29 -20.88 -9.66
C ILE A 67 -2.34 -21.99 -9.23
N SER A 68 -1.07 -21.63 -8.92
CA SER A 68 -0.04 -22.60 -8.56
C SER A 68 -0.37 -23.39 -7.29
N MET A 69 -0.93 -22.75 -6.28
CA MET A 69 -1.21 -23.38 -5.01
C MET A 69 -2.45 -24.26 -5.09
N LEU A 70 -3.54 -23.76 -5.69
CA LEU A 70 -4.78 -24.53 -5.86
C LEU A 70 -4.59 -25.73 -6.77
N SER A 71 -3.77 -25.63 -7.82
CA SER A 71 -3.49 -26.77 -8.70
C SER A 71 -2.71 -27.89 -8.00
N LYS A 72 -1.92 -27.56 -7.00
CA LYS A 72 -1.13 -28.52 -6.22
C LYS A 72 -1.92 -29.16 -5.07
N THR A 73 -2.80 -28.40 -4.43
CA THR A 73 -3.52 -28.84 -3.24
C THR A 73 -4.90 -29.39 -3.55
N GLY A 74 -5.56 -28.90 -4.60
CA GLY A 74 -6.91 -29.32 -4.98
C GLY A 74 -7.05 -30.85 -5.21
N PRO A 75 -6.14 -31.51 -5.97
CA PRO A 75 -6.19 -32.96 -6.15
C PRO A 75 -5.99 -33.78 -4.88
N LEU A 76 -5.44 -33.16 -3.82
CA LEU A 76 -5.15 -33.80 -2.53
C LEU A 76 -6.17 -33.43 -1.48
N GLU A 77 -7.16 -32.62 -1.80
CA GLU A 77 -8.20 -32.12 -0.89
C GLU A 77 -7.63 -31.35 0.34
N TYR A 78 -6.42 -30.76 0.18
CA TYR A 78 -5.82 -29.91 1.20
C TYR A 78 -6.10 -28.44 0.94
N GLU A 79 -6.33 -27.68 2.01
CA GLU A 79 -6.32 -26.22 1.92
C GLU A 79 -4.89 -25.71 1.69
N PRO A 80 -4.68 -24.81 0.72
CA PRO A 80 -3.37 -24.24 0.50
C PRO A 80 -2.97 -23.36 1.70
N PRO A 81 -1.67 -23.33 2.07
CA PRO A 81 -1.21 -22.36 3.06
C PRO A 81 -1.44 -20.93 2.57
N PRO A 82 -1.69 -19.96 3.45
CA PRO A 82 -1.97 -18.58 3.04
C PRO A 82 -0.81 -17.95 2.27
N ILE A 83 -1.14 -17.04 1.36
CA ILE A 83 -0.17 -16.14 0.73
C ILE A 83 0.26 -15.12 1.80
N LYS A 84 1.55 -15.01 2.07
CA LYS A 84 2.12 -14.05 3.02
C LYS A 84 2.59 -12.80 2.25
N LEU A 85 1.87 -11.69 2.41
CA LEU A 85 2.22 -10.41 1.80
C LEU A 85 2.98 -9.55 2.83
N HIS A 86 4.29 -9.47 2.65
CA HIS A 86 5.18 -8.60 3.40
C HIS A 86 5.12 -7.18 2.83
N ILE A 87 4.90 -6.19 3.68
CA ILE A 87 4.71 -4.79 3.28
C ILE A 87 5.72 -3.90 3.98
N ASN A 88 6.51 -3.18 3.18
CA ASN A 88 7.32 -2.04 3.59
C ASN A 88 7.10 -0.92 2.58
N SER A 89 6.23 0.04 2.90
CA SER A 89 5.74 1.02 1.93
C SER A 89 5.25 2.30 2.59
N TYR A 90 5.66 3.42 2.05
CA TYR A 90 5.15 4.74 2.42
C TYR A 90 3.79 5.09 1.77
N GLY A 91 3.21 4.18 0.98
CA GLY A 91 1.95 4.44 0.29
C GLY A 91 2.14 4.97 -1.13
N GLY A 92 1.21 5.80 -1.60
CA GLY A 92 1.20 6.38 -2.94
C GLY A 92 -0.19 6.52 -3.54
N SER A 93 -0.40 6.14 -4.80
CA SER A 93 -1.66 6.31 -5.53
C SER A 93 -2.84 5.61 -4.87
N VAL A 94 -3.88 6.35 -4.55
CA VAL A 94 -5.13 5.83 -3.96
C VAL A 94 -5.79 4.80 -4.88
N PHE A 95 -5.91 5.09 -6.17
CA PHE A 95 -6.55 4.16 -7.12
C PHE A 95 -5.75 2.86 -7.26
N ALA A 96 -4.42 2.93 -7.23
CA ALA A 96 -3.60 1.72 -7.21
C ALA A 96 -3.81 0.93 -5.91
N GLY A 97 -3.86 1.61 -4.77
CA GLY A 97 -4.15 0.99 -3.47
C GLY A 97 -5.52 0.30 -3.45
N LEU A 98 -6.58 0.96 -3.94
CA LEU A 98 -7.91 0.36 -4.04
C LEU A 98 -7.93 -0.88 -4.94
N ALA A 99 -7.19 -0.87 -6.05
CA ALA A 99 -7.05 -2.05 -6.90
C ALA A 99 -6.36 -3.22 -6.18
N ALA A 100 -5.36 -2.94 -5.34
CA ALA A 100 -4.74 -3.98 -4.50
C ALA A 100 -5.70 -4.50 -3.43
N VAL A 101 -6.48 -3.62 -2.78
CA VAL A 101 -7.52 -3.98 -1.80
C VAL A 101 -8.46 -5.03 -2.39
N ASP A 102 -8.99 -4.79 -3.59
CA ASP A 102 -9.92 -5.72 -4.22
C ASP A 102 -9.26 -7.07 -4.55
N TYR A 103 -8.02 -7.07 -5.03
CA TYR A 103 -7.30 -8.31 -5.32
C TYR A 103 -6.97 -9.13 -4.07
N ILE A 104 -6.60 -8.47 -2.98
CA ILE A 104 -6.32 -9.13 -1.69
C ILE A 104 -7.60 -9.75 -1.14
N LYS A 105 -8.71 -9.00 -1.13
CA LYS A 105 -10.01 -9.47 -0.61
C LYS A 105 -10.61 -10.61 -1.43
N ASN A 106 -10.46 -10.58 -2.75
CA ASN A 106 -11.04 -11.56 -3.65
C ASN A 106 -10.09 -12.73 -3.97
N SER A 107 -8.94 -12.80 -3.30
CA SER A 107 -8.01 -13.92 -3.46
C SER A 107 -8.64 -15.22 -2.97
N LYS A 108 -8.58 -16.28 -3.81
CA LYS A 108 -9.11 -17.61 -3.43
C LYS A 108 -8.25 -18.29 -2.38
N VAL A 109 -6.95 -18.09 -2.42
CA VAL A 109 -6.04 -18.48 -1.34
C VAL A 109 -5.95 -17.31 -0.38
N PRO A 110 -6.22 -17.52 0.92
CA PRO A 110 -6.16 -16.45 1.91
C PRO A 110 -4.87 -15.64 1.85
N VAL A 111 -4.99 -14.31 1.95
CA VAL A 111 -3.82 -13.42 2.03
C VAL A 111 -3.66 -12.97 3.47
N HIS A 112 -2.48 -13.22 4.03
CA HIS A 112 -2.04 -12.70 5.32
C HIS A 112 -1.02 -11.60 5.10
N THR A 113 -1.21 -10.44 5.70
CA THR A 113 -0.25 -9.33 5.62
C THR A 113 0.70 -9.31 6.81
N ILE A 114 1.94 -8.93 6.56
CA ILE A 114 2.98 -8.75 7.56
C ILE A 114 3.63 -7.39 7.34
N ILE A 115 3.59 -6.53 8.34
CA ILE A 115 4.23 -5.21 8.25
C ILE A 115 5.70 -5.34 8.63
N ASP A 116 6.57 -5.09 7.64
CA ASP A 116 8.03 -5.14 7.76
C ASP A 116 8.58 -3.71 7.73
N GLY A 117 8.85 -3.11 8.89
CA GLY A 117 9.35 -1.74 9.01
C GLY A 117 8.25 -0.69 8.97
N CYS A 118 7.56 -0.49 7.84
CA CYS A 118 6.44 0.45 7.84
C CYS A 118 5.33 0.13 6.83
N ALA A 119 4.12 0.59 7.16
CA ALA A 119 3.04 0.75 6.20
C ALA A 119 2.34 2.10 6.42
N ALA A 120 2.35 2.96 5.42
CA ALA A 120 1.71 4.26 5.49
C ALA A 120 0.67 4.45 4.40
N SER A 121 -0.36 5.27 4.69
CA SER A 121 -1.21 5.80 3.64
C SER A 121 -1.93 4.68 2.86
N ALA A 122 -1.88 4.67 1.54
CA ALA A 122 -2.50 3.64 0.70
C ALA A 122 -2.04 2.20 1.04
N ALA A 123 -0.83 2.01 1.59
CA ALA A 123 -0.34 0.71 2.00
C ALA A 123 -1.08 0.16 3.23
N THR A 124 -1.59 1.02 4.12
CA THR A 124 -2.41 0.60 5.26
C THR A 124 -3.76 0.05 4.82
N LEU A 125 -4.34 0.57 3.74
CA LEU A 125 -5.57 0.03 3.15
C LEU A 125 -5.36 -1.40 2.65
N MET A 126 -4.23 -1.65 1.97
CA MET A 126 -3.85 -2.98 1.48
C MET A 126 -3.67 -3.96 2.66
N SER A 127 -3.07 -3.50 3.75
CA SER A 127 -2.86 -4.31 4.94
C SER A 127 -4.16 -4.63 5.66
N CYS A 128 -5.02 -3.64 5.88
CA CYS A 128 -6.23 -3.76 6.71
C CYS A 128 -7.25 -4.79 6.20
N VAL A 129 -7.27 -5.09 4.90
CA VAL A 129 -8.29 -5.93 4.27
C VAL A 129 -7.92 -7.41 4.20
N ALA A 130 -6.71 -7.77 4.62
CA ALA A 130 -6.24 -9.15 4.64
C ALA A 130 -7.00 -9.99 5.69
N GLU A 131 -7.04 -11.30 5.49
CA GLU A 131 -7.71 -12.23 6.40
C GLU A 131 -7.03 -12.28 7.78
N ARG A 132 -5.69 -12.25 7.82
CA ARG A 132 -4.88 -12.13 9.01
C ARG A 132 -3.82 -11.07 8.80
N ARG A 133 -3.52 -10.29 9.84
CA ARG A 133 -2.66 -9.14 9.77
C ARG A 133 -1.64 -9.18 10.90
N TYR A 134 -0.37 -9.26 10.52
CA TYR A 134 0.76 -9.34 11.44
C TYR A 134 1.61 -8.09 11.33
N MET A 135 2.34 -7.79 12.39
CA MET A 135 3.28 -6.67 12.42
C MET A 135 4.47 -6.98 13.30
N HIS A 136 5.66 -6.67 12.80
CA HIS A 136 6.86 -6.73 13.64
C HIS A 136 6.85 -5.63 14.70
N LYS A 137 7.41 -5.92 15.89
CA LYS A 137 7.39 -4.99 17.05
C LYS A 137 8.03 -3.64 16.79
N ASN A 138 9.04 -3.59 15.93
CA ASN A 138 9.72 -2.33 15.56
C ASN A 138 9.12 -1.65 14.32
N ALA A 139 8.06 -2.21 13.74
CA ALA A 139 7.39 -1.61 12.61
C ALA A 139 6.43 -0.50 13.07
N CYS A 140 6.11 0.41 12.15
CA CYS A 140 5.17 1.51 12.39
C CYS A 140 4.12 1.60 11.27
N MET A 141 2.94 2.09 11.61
CA MET A 141 1.91 2.40 10.62
C MET A 141 1.48 3.87 10.71
N LEU A 142 1.13 4.45 9.57
CA LEU A 142 0.61 5.82 9.50
C LEU A 142 -0.70 5.85 8.73
N VAL A 143 -1.76 6.23 9.45
CA VAL A 143 -3.11 6.40 8.92
C VAL A 143 -3.41 7.88 8.84
N HIS A 144 -3.68 8.39 7.63
CA HIS A 144 -3.98 9.80 7.41
C HIS A 144 -4.97 10.02 6.26
N GLN A 145 -5.42 11.26 6.08
CA GLN A 145 -6.35 11.64 5.03
C GLN A 145 -5.72 11.64 3.63
N LEU A 146 -6.58 11.71 2.61
CA LEU A 146 -6.17 11.96 1.24
C LEU A 146 -5.41 13.28 1.15
N SER A 147 -4.29 13.28 0.44
CA SER A 147 -3.60 14.49 0.03
C SER A 147 -3.67 14.65 -1.49
N GLY A 148 -3.77 15.87 -1.96
CA GLY A 148 -3.86 16.17 -3.37
C GLY A 148 -3.58 17.64 -3.65
N MET A 149 -3.44 17.96 -4.92
CA MET A 149 -3.31 19.33 -5.40
C MET A 149 -4.41 19.58 -6.42
N MET A 150 -5.14 20.69 -6.25
CA MET A 150 -6.17 21.14 -7.18
C MET A 150 -5.66 22.35 -7.96
N TRP A 151 -5.83 22.31 -9.27
CA TRP A 151 -5.47 23.39 -10.16
C TRP A 151 -6.38 23.34 -11.38
N GLY A 152 -6.90 24.48 -11.80
CA GLY A 152 -7.74 24.56 -12.99
C GLY A 152 -8.79 25.65 -12.90
N LYS A 153 -9.81 25.59 -13.74
CA LYS A 153 -10.97 26.47 -13.69
C LYS A 153 -11.80 26.18 -12.45
N PHE A 154 -12.62 27.15 -12.06
CA PHE A 154 -13.46 27.04 -10.86
C PHE A 154 -14.29 25.75 -10.81
N GLN A 155 -14.97 25.41 -11.91
CA GLN A 155 -15.78 24.17 -11.97
C GLN A 155 -14.91 22.90 -11.87
N GLU A 156 -13.74 22.89 -12.50
CA GLU A 156 -12.81 21.76 -12.39
C GLU A 156 -12.32 21.54 -10.95
N MET A 157 -12.12 22.63 -10.19
CA MET A 157 -11.77 22.52 -8.77
C MET A 157 -12.93 22.02 -7.91
N GLN A 158 -14.17 22.39 -8.23
CA GLN A 158 -15.35 21.84 -7.55
C GLN A 158 -15.49 20.34 -7.81
N ASP A 159 -15.36 19.92 -9.07
CA ASP A 159 -15.41 18.50 -9.45
C ASP A 159 -14.30 17.69 -8.76
N ASP A 160 -13.07 18.25 -8.68
CA ASP A 160 -11.95 17.63 -7.95
C ASP A 160 -12.25 17.50 -6.44
N MET A 161 -12.94 18.48 -5.83
CA MET A 161 -13.36 18.41 -4.43
C MET A 161 -14.37 17.29 -4.21
N GLU A 162 -15.43 17.22 -5.01
CA GLU A 162 -16.43 16.16 -4.92
C GLU A 162 -15.81 14.77 -5.10
N ASN A 163 -14.89 14.62 -6.06
CA ASN A 163 -14.12 13.38 -6.25
C ASN A 163 -13.27 13.03 -5.02
N SER A 164 -12.65 14.02 -4.40
CA SER A 164 -11.84 13.84 -3.19
C SER A 164 -12.69 13.42 -2.00
N GLU A 165 -13.86 14.01 -1.81
CA GLU A 165 -14.83 13.64 -0.78
C GLU A 165 -15.32 12.19 -0.98
N MET A 166 -15.65 11.80 -2.20
CA MET A 166 -16.04 10.42 -2.53
C MET A 166 -14.91 9.44 -2.21
N LEU A 167 -13.65 9.75 -2.54
CA LEU A 167 -12.50 8.91 -2.23
C LEU A 167 -12.26 8.83 -0.73
N MET A 168 -12.37 9.96 0.00
CA MET A 168 -12.26 9.96 1.46
C MET A 168 -13.31 9.06 2.12
N GLU A 169 -14.54 9.08 1.63
CA GLU A 169 -15.59 8.21 2.19
C GLU A 169 -15.30 6.72 1.90
N LYS A 170 -14.76 6.37 0.72
CA LYS A 170 -14.29 5.01 0.43
C LYS A 170 -13.18 4.56 1.39
N ILE A 171 -12.19 5.41 1.63
CA ILE A 171 -11.09 5.17 2.57
C ILE A 171 -11.61 4.94 3.98
N LYS A 172 -12.47 5.85 4.48
CA LYS A 172 -13.11 5.73 5.80
C LYS A 172 -13.90 4.42 5.93
N ASN A 173 -14.61 4.03 4.89
CA ASN A 173 -15.39 2.80 4.89
C ASN A 173 -14.51 1.55 4.99
N ILE A 174 -13.34 1.54 4.35
CA ILE A 174 -12.37 0.45 4.51
C ILE A 174 -11.93 0.34 5.98
N TYR A 175 -11.50 1.45 6.61
CA TYR A 175 -11.09 1.41 8.01
C TYR A 175 -12.23 1.01 8.94
N ARG A 176 -13.45 1.54 8.74
CA ARG A 176 -14.63 1.20 9.55
C ARG A 176 -14.99 -0.29 9.50
N GLN A 177 -14.79 -0.93 8.36
CA GLN A 177 -15.14 -2.33 8.14
C GLN A 177 -14.05 -3.29 8.64
N HIS A 178 -12.79 -2.88 8.57
CA HIS A 178 -11.65 -3.77 8.75
C HIS A 178 -10.79 -3.47 9.97
N THR A 179 -11.13 -2.45 10.77
CA THR A 179 -10.38 -2.08 11.98
C THR A 179 -11.31 -1.90 13.18
N LYS A 180 -10.72 -1.74 14.36
CA LYS A 180 -11.42 -1.41 15.60
C LYS A 180 -11.41 0.10 15.89
N ILE A 181 -10.97 0.94 14.97
CA ILE A 181 -10.93 2.39 15.15
C ILE A 181 -12.35 2.90 15.42
N PRO A 182 -12.60 3.58 16.56
CA PRO A 182 -13.92 4.12 16.86
C PRO A 182 -14.36 5.13 15.79
N LYS A 183 -15.59 5.01 15.29
CA LYS A 183 -16.12 5.90 14.23
C LYS A 183 -15.99 7.37 14.57
N LYS A 184 -16.10 7.74 15.85
CA LYS A 184 -16.00 9.11 16.34
C LYS A 184 -14.56 9.66 16.31
N GLU A 185 -13.57 8.76 16.35
CA GLU A 185 -12.16 9.13 16.38
C GLU A 185 -11.53 9.12 14.98
N LEU A 186 -12.06 8.32 14.05
CA LEU A 186 -11.49 8.13 12.72
C LEU A 186 -11.25 9.43 11.97
N ASP A 187 -12.23 10.35 11.99
CA ASP A 187 -12.10 11.64 11.33
C ASP A 187 -11.00 12.52 11.95
N ASN A 188 -10.79 12.40 13.26
CA ASN A 188 -9.70 13.12 13.93
C ASN A 188 -8.34 12.47 13.67
N ILE A 189 -8.28 11.14 13.69
CA ILE A 189 -7.05 10.37 13.37
C ILE A 189 -6.56 10.72 11.97
N LEU A 190 -7.45 10.72 10.99
CA LEU A 190 -7.13 10.98 9.60
C LEU A 190 -6.59 12.39 9.33
N LYS A 191 -6.84 13.37 10.21
CA LYS A 191 -6.33 14.75 10.08
C LYS A 191 -4.85 14.90 10.40
N HIS A 192 -4.24 13.90 11.01
CA HIS A 192 -2.88 13.96 11.54
C HIS A 192 -1.96 12.95 10.85
N ASP A 193 -0.73 13.35 10.60
CA ASP A 193 0.32 12.49 10.05
C ASP A 193 1.19 11.94 11.18
N LEU A 194 0.60 11.07 12.03
CA LEU A 194 1.28 10.48 13.17
C LEU A 194 1.56 8.99 12.93
N TRP A 195 2.80 8.60 13.13
CA TRP A 195 3.19 7.20 13.14
C TRP A 195 2.71 6.51 14.41
N TRP A 196 2.18 5.34 14.26
CA TRP A 196 1.72 4.48 15.34
C TRP A 196 2.65 3.29 15.49
N GLU A 197 3.07 3.07 16.72
CA GLU A 197 3.83 1.88 17.12
C GLU A 197 2.94 0.63 17.11
N ALA A 198 3.57 -0.53 17.20
CA ALA A 198 2.94 -1.82 17.02
C ALA A 198 1.78 -2.06 18.01
N GLU A 199 1.95 -1.72 19.28
CA GLU A 199 0.93 -1.90 20.33
C GLU A 199 -0.34 -1.09 20.02
N LYS A 200 -0.18 0.14 19.57
CA LYS A 200 -1.31 1.00 19.16
C LYS A 200 -2.00 0.45 17.92
N CYS A 201 -1.25 -0.07 16.96
CA CYS A 201 -1.80 -0.71 15.77
C CYS A 201 -2.63 -1.94 16.12
N LEU A 202 -2.19 -2.73 17.10
CA LEU A 202 -2.90 -3.88 17.63
C LEU A 202 -4.19 -3.45 18.36
N GLU A 203 -4.10 -2.45 19.25
CA GLU A 203 -5.23 -1.90 20.01
C GLU A 203 -6.36 -1.43 19.09
N TYR A 204 -6.01 -0.65 18.06
CA TYR A 204 -6.97 -0.14 17.08
C TYR A 204 -7.33 -1.14 15.98
N GLY A 205 -6.81 -2.35 16.04
CA GLY A 205 -7.15 -3.45 15.12
C GLY A 205 -6.72 -3.19 13.68
N LEU A 206 -5.65 -2.42 13.48
CA LEU A 206 -4.96 -2.34 12.19
C LEU A 206 -4.23 -3.65 11.89
N VAL A 207 -3.80 -4.35 12.94
CA VAL A 207 -3.22 -5.69 12.90
C VAL A 207 -3.87 -6.58 13.94
N ASP A 208 -3.72 -7.90 13.79
CA ASP A 208 -4.33 -8.91 14.67
C ASP A 208 -3.32 -9.49 15.65
N GLU A 209 -2.01 -9.44 15.31
CA GLU A 209 -0.96 -10.08 16.10
C GLU A 209 0.40 -9.38 15.88
N LEU A 210 1.20 -9.29 16.95
CA LEU A 210 2.59 -8.84 16.90
C LEU A 210 3.54 -10.04 16.87
N ILE A 211 4.58 -9.95 16.05
CA ILE A 211 5.59 -11.01 15.86
C ILE A 211 7.01 -10.50 16.02
#